data_a3ebe8b3cc34a283efaac203639771f5
#
_entry.id   a3ebe8b3cc34a283efaac203639771f5
#
_cell.length_a   1.000
_cell.length_b   1.000
_cell.length_c   1.000
_cell.angle_alpha   90.00
_cell.angle_beta   90.00
_cell.angle_gamma   90.00
#
_symmetry.space_group_name_H-M   'P 1'
#
loop_
_entity.id
_entity.type
_entity.pdbx_description
1 polymer ?
#
loop_
_entity_poly.entity_id
_entity_poly.type
_entity_poly.pdbx_seq_one_letter_code
_entity_poly.pdbx_strand_id
1 'polypeptide(L)'
;NKYIIDPMNFSYKNGINPNIHQARYLAATITAQPKSATNIEDILTKSEFELKAFDPYKYEKVTMAGKTYPLAGNFSTPYGLWLAQNNLGKAAYLTLIDRDNHLTMPHLYMLEPYNPKKKVIVLVHGLASSPEAWIRLTNDIMGDTVLRENFQVWQVFYSTNMPIIESRFQIYALL
;
A
#
# COMPACT_ATOMS: atom_id res chain seq x y z
N ASN A 1 -11.06 -4.11 14.16
CA ASN A 1 -10.35 -4.91 13.19
C ASN A 1 -8.85 -4.75 13.41
N LYS A 2 -8.14 -5.86 13.73
CA LYS A 2 -6.71 -5.89 14.11
C LYS A 2 -5.76 -5.33 13.04
N TYR A 3 -6.25 -5.23 11.81
CA TYR A 3 -5.44 -4.88 10.63
C TYR A 3 -5.75 -3.50 10.04
N ILE A 4 -6.68 -2.78 10.63
CA ILE A 4 -6.96 -1.40 10.28
C ILE A 4 -6.40 -0.54 11.40
N ILE A 5 -5.18 -0.08 11.21
CA ILE A 5 -4.54 0.88 12.10
C ILE A 5 -4.78 2.25 11.47
N ASP A 6 -5.39 3.14 12.23
CA ASP A 6 -5.35 4.55 11.89
C ASP A 6 -3.96 5.08 12.25
N PRO A 7 -3.06 5.33 11.28
CA PRO A 7 -1.68 5.66 11.57
C PRO A 7 -1.54 6.95 12.38
N MET A 8 -2.42 7.92 12.14
CA MET A 8 -2.38 9.20 12.84
C MET A 8 -2.67 9.01 14.34
N ASN A 9 -3.73 8.29 14.67
CA ASN A 9 -4.07 8.03 16.07
C ASN A 9 -3.07 7.09 16.76
N PHE A 10 -2.57 6.10 16.03
CA PHE A 10 -1.58 5.17 16.56
C PHE A 10 -0.26 5.86 16.89
N SER A 11 0.26 6.66 15.98
CA SER A 11 1.51 7.39 16.16
C SER A 11 1.48 8.33 17.35
N TYR A 12 0.38 9.04 17.52
CA TYR A 12 0.22 9.98 18.62
C TYR A 12 0.23 9.29 20.00
N LYS A 13 -0.44 8.15 20.11
CA LYS A 13 -0.53 7.37 21.37
C LYS A 13 0.79 6.74 21.79
N ASN A 14 1.68 6.44 20.84
CA ASN A 14 2.93 5.73 21.11
C ASN A 14 4.20 6.60 21.00
N GLY A 15 4.05 7.92 20.87
CA GLY A 15 5.18 8.85 20.75
C GLY A 15 5.98 8.72 19.45
N ILE A 16 5.44 8.07 18.42
CA ILE A 16 6.05 7.97 17.08
C ILE A 16 5.79 9.26 16.33
N ASN A 17 6.70 9.65 15.42
CA ASN A 17 6.54 10.83 14.60
C ASN A 17 5.19 10.78 13.84
N PRO A 18 4.29 11.78 14.00
CA PRO A 18 2.97 11.78 13.40
C PRO A 18 2.99 11.85 11.86
N ASN A 19 4.14 12.18 11.27
CA ASN A 19 4.33 12.24 9.83
C ASN A 19 4.79 10.90 9.23
N ILE A 20 5.00 9.87 10.06
CA ILE A 20 5.32 8.51 9.61
C ILE A 20 4.07 7.65 9.69
N HIS A 21 3.62 7.16 8.53
CA HIS A 21 2.39 6.40 8.40
C HIS A 21 2.70 4.95 8.04
N GLN A 22 2.30 4.02 8.91
CA GLN A 22 2.36 2.60 8.62
C GLN A 22 1.20 2.16 7.73
N ALA A 23 1.37 1.03 7.03
CA ALA A 23 0.36 0.45 6.17
C ALA A 23 -1.00 0.34 6.88
N ARG A 24 -2.01 0.97 6.30
CA ARG A 24 -3.38 0.99 6.85
C ARG A 24 -4.19 -0.22 6.41
N TYR A 25 -3.96 -0.65 5.18
CA TYR A 25 -4.63 -1.79 4.57
C TYR A 25 -3.58 -2.72 3.98
N LEU A 26 -3.84 -4.01 4.01
CA LEU A 26 -3.00 -5.04 3.41
C LEU A 26 -3.78 -5.78 2.33
N ALA A 27 -3.06 -6.24 1.30
CA ALA A 27 -3.65 -7.08 0.27
C ALA A 27 -4.08 -8.42 0.84
N ALA A 28 -5.23 -8.91 0.40
CA ALA A 28 -5.70 -10.25 0.68
C ALA A 28 -6.36 -10.81 -0.58
N THR A 29 -6.14 -12.10 -0.85
CA THR A 29 -6.81 -12.80 -1.94
C THR A 29 -7.84 -13.75 -1.37
N ILE A 30 -9.07 -13.63 -1.85
CA ILE A 30 -10.18 -14.52 -1.46
C ILE A 30 -10.45 -15.46 -2.62
N THR A 31 -10.48 -16.75 -2.34
CA THR A 31 -10.94 -17.77 -3.29
C THR A 31 -12.27 -18.32 -2.86
N ALA A 32 -13.09 -18.66 -3.85
CA ALA A 32 -14.37 -19.36 -3.66
C ALA A 32 -14.34 -20.70 -4.41
N GLN A 33 -14.56 -21.79 -3.72
CA GLN A 33 -14.63 -23.12 -4.31
C GLN A 33 -15.97 -23.75 -3.98
N PRO A 34 -16.72 -24.28 -4.97
CA PRO A 34 -17.95 -25.02 -4.70
C PRO A 34 -17.62 -26.32 -3.95
N LYS A 35 -18.38 -26.62 -2.89
CA LYS A 35 -18.18 -27.82 -2.08
C LYS A 35 -18.63 -29.11 -2.79
N SER A 36 -19.70 -29.01 -3.55
CA SER A 36 -20.28 -30.16 -4.26
C SER A 36 -20.97 -29.65 -5.52
N ALA A 37 -20.32 -29.78 -6.65
CA ALA A 37 -20.91 -29.44 -7.93
C ALA A 37 -20.39 -30.42 -8.98
N THR A 38 -21.28 -31.00 -9.78
CA THR A 38 -20.95 -31.93 -10.86
C THR A 38 -20.95 -31.25 -12.22
N ASN A 39 -21.61 -30.09 -12.33
CA ASN A 39 -21.72 -29.31 -13.56
C ASN A 39 -21.90 -27.82 -13.26
N ILE A 40 -21.89 -26.98 -14.30
CA ILE A 40 -22.00 -25.52 -14.18
C ILE A 40 -23.35 -25.09 -13.60
N GLU A 41 -24.43 -25.79 -13.94
CA GLU A 41 -25.76 -25.45 -13.45
C GLU A 41 -25.86 -25.66 -11.93
N ASP A 42 -25.28 -26.73 -11.41
CA ASP A 42 -25.19 -26.97 -9.96
C ASP A 42 -24.38 -25.89 -9.27
N ILE A 43 -23.30 -25.42 -9.89
CA ILE A 43 -22.48 -24.32 -9.35
C ILE A 43 -23.32 -23.05 -9.19
N LEU A 44 -24.12 -22.72 -10.19
CA LEU A 44 -24.89 -21.48 -10.23
C LEU A 44 -26.16 -21.50 -9.37
N THR A 45 -26.74 -22.65 -9.15
CA THR A 45 -28.08 -22.76 -8.58
C THR A 45 -28.15 -23.41 -7.19
N LYS A 46 -27.22 -24.30 -6.87
CA LYS A 46 -27.34 -25.17 -5.68
C LYS A 46 -26.09 -25.27 -4.82
N SER A 47 -24.93 -24.78 -5.30
CA SER A 47 -23.70 -25.04 -4.59
C SER A 47 -23.48 -24.10 -3.40
N GLU A 48 -23.12 -24.71 -2.28
CA GLU A 48 -22.44 -23.98 -1.20
C GLU A 48 -20.98 -23.73 -1.58
N PHE A 49 -20.48 -22.55 -1.26
CA PHE A 49 -19.10 -22.19 -1.53
C PHE A 49 -18.26 -22.21 -0.24
N GLU A 50 -17.10 -22.81 -0.33
CA GLU A 50 -16.05 -22.66 0.67
C GLU A 50 -15.22 -21.42 0.31
N LEU A 51 -15.18 -20.43 1.20
CA LEU A 51 -14.37 -19.24 1.03
C LEU A 51 -13.08 -19.39 1.83
N LYS A 52 -11.94 -19.14 1.18
CA LYS A 52 -10.63 -19.12 1.83
C LYS A 52 -9.94 -17.78 1.55
N ALA A 53 -9.37 -17.18 2.61
CA ALA A 53 -8.55 -15.98 2.49
C ALA A 53 -7.07 -16.34 2.56
N PHE A 54 -6.30 -15.81 1.65
CA PHE A 54 -4.86 -16.00 1.55
C PHE A 54 -4.13 -14.65 1.68
N ASP A 55 -3.00 -14.69 2.34
CA ASP A 55 -2.07 -13.57 2.46
C ASP A 55 -1.08 -13.63 1.28
N PRO A 56 -1.18 -12.76 0.25
CA PRO A 56 -0.30 -12.81 -0.91
C PRO A 56 1.15 -12.40 -0.61
N TYR A 57 1.41 -11.86 0.58
CA TYR A 57 2.79 -11.61 1.05
C TYR A 57 3.51 -12.88 1.46
N LYS A 58 2.76 -13.96 1.77
CA LYS A 58 3.31 -15.25 2.25
C LYS A 58 3.09 -16.40 1.29
N TYR A 59 2.02 -16.35 0.51
CA TYR A 59 1.62 -17.44 -0.36
C TYR A 59 1.72 -17.03 -1.82
N GLU A 60 2.40 -17.83 -2.63
CA GLU A 60 2.51 -17.63 -4.09
C GLU A 60 1.57 -18.53 -4.88
N LYS A 61 1.12 -19.61 -4.27
CA LYS A 61 0.33 -20.64 -4.93
C LYS A 61 -0.85 -21.06 -4.05
N VAL A 62 -1.90 -21.47 -4.70
CA VAL A 62 -3.09 -22.05 -4.07
C VAL A 62 -3.47 -23.34 -4.76
N THR A 63 -3.87 -24.34 -3.97
CA THR A 63 -4.40 -25.62 -4.51
C THR A 63 -5.93 -25.58 -4.44
N MET A 64 -6.56 -25.74 -5.59
CA MET A 64 -8.02 -25.78 -5.73
C MET A 64 -8.40 -26.94 -6.64
N ALA A 65 -9.38 -27.74 -6.23
CA ALA A 65 -9.85 -28.92 -6.98
C ALA A 65 -8.70 -29.86 -7.42
N GLY A 66 -7.70 -30.08 -6.56
CA GLY A 66 -6.55 -30.93 -6.83
C GLY A 66 -5.50 -30.36 -7.78
N LYS A 67 -5.65 -29.12 -8.24
CA LYS A 67 -4.68 -28.43 -9.10
C LYS A 67 -4.09 -27.22 -8.40
N THR A 68 -2.81 -26.96 -8.68
CA THR A 68 -2.09 -25.81 -8.10
C THR A 68 -2.05 -24.67 -9.10
N TYR A 69 -2.44 -23.49 -8.65
CA TYR A 69 -2.48 -22.24 -9.42
C TYR A 69 -1.58 -21.18 -8.77
N PRO A 70 -1.02 -20.24 -9.52
CA PRO A 70 -0.41 -19.05 -8.94
C PRO A 70 -1.48 -18.25 -8.20
N LEU A 71 -1.14 -17.73 -7.02
CA LEU A 71 -2.03 -16.86 -6.25
C LEU A 71 -1.99 -15.44 -6.83
N ALA A 72 -3.15 -14.94 -7.25
CA ALA A 72 -3.25 -13.54 -7.65
C ALA A 72 -3.07 -12.62 -6.43
N GLY A 73 -2.29 -11.58 -6.56
CA GLY A 73 -2.10 -10.55 -5.54
C GLY A 73 -2.15 -9.15 -6.15
N ASN A 74 -2.88 -8.24 -5.52
CA ASN A 74 -2.88 -6.83 -5.88
C ASN A 74 -2.40 -6.01 -4.69
N PHE A 75 -1.13 -5.63 -4.70
CA PHE A 75 -0.49 -4.90 -3.62
C PHE A 75 -0.73 -3.40 -3.67
N SER A 76 -1.13 -2.86 -4.83
CA SER A 76 -1.38 -1.44 -5.00
C SER A 76 -2.78 -1.00 -4.56
N THR A 77 -3.78 -1.87 -4.63
CA THR A 77 -5.18 -1.51 -4.30
C THR A 77 -5.35 -1.04 -2.85
N PRO A 78 -4.83 -1.71 -1.81
CA PRO A 78 -4.95 -1.25 -0.44
C PRO A 78 -4.32 0.12 -0.23
N TYR A 79 -3.16 0.35 -0.82
CA TYR A 79 -2.45 1.61 -0.75
C TYR A 79 -3.14 2.71 -1.56
N GLY A 80 -3.58 2.40 -2.78
CA GLY A 80 -4.33 3.33 -3.63
C GLY A 80 -5.63 3.79 -2.97
N LEU A 81 -6.35 2.90 -2.30
CA LEU A 81 -7.53 3.25 -1.51
C LEU A 81 -7.17 4.23 -0.37
N TRP A 82 -6.09 3.97 0.33
CA TRP A 82 -5.63 4.86 1.39
C TRP A 82 -5.25 6.25 0.87
N LEU A 83 -4.49 6.33 -0.25
CA LEU A 83 -4.15 7.61 -0.88
C LEU A 83 -5.41 8.36 -1.35
N ALA A 84 -6.36 7.67 -1.97
CA ALA A 84 -7.61 8.27 -2.42
C ALA A 84 -8.43 8.86 -1.26
N GLN A 85 -8.45 8.21 -0.11
CA GLN A 85 -9.10 8.71 1.09
C GLN A 85 -8.44 9.97 1.66
N ASN A 86 -7.14 10.16 1.42
CA ASN A 86 -6.39 11.32 1.90
C ASN A 86 -6.30 12.46 0.88
N ASN A 87 -6.81 12.27 -0.36
CA ASN A 87 -6.82 13.28 -1.42
C ASN A 87 -5.44 13.93 -1.70
N LEU A 88 -4.36 13.15 -1.63
CA LEU A 88 -2.99 13.67 -1.75
C LEU A 88 -2.70 14.30 -3.11
N GLY A 89 -3.24 13.75 -4.20
CA GLY A 89 -3.12 14.36 -5.53
C GLY A 89 -3.72 15.77 -5.60
N LYS A 90 -4.88 15.98 -4.97
CA LYS A 90 -5.50 17.31 -4.85
C LYS A 90 -4.64 18.23 -3.97
N ALA A 91 -4.12 17.73 -2.86
CA ALA A 91 -3.24 18.50 -1.99
C ALA A 91 -1.97 18.94 -2.74
N ALA A 92 -1.32 18.04 -3.49
CA ALA A 92 -0.15 18.37 -4.32
C ALA A 92 -0.43 19.49 -5.34
N TYR A 93 -1.59 19.46 -5.99
CA TYR A 93 -1.99 20.50 -6.92
C TYR A 93 -2.27 21.85 -6.22
N LEU A 94 -2.98 21.82 -5.10
CA LEU A 94 -3.30 23.03 -4.34
C LEU A 94 -2.05 23.73 -3.79
N THR A 95 -1.03 22.98 -3.40
CA THR A 95 0.26 23.58 -2.95
C THR A 95 0.95 24.40 -4.03
N LEU A 96 0.70 24.12 -5.32
CA LEU A 96 1.26 24.92 -6.41
C LEU A 96 0.54 26.24 -6.63
N ILE A 97 -0.78 26.26 -6.42
CA ILE A 97 -1.63 27.42 -6.71
C ILE A 97 -1.67 28.37 -5.52
N ASP A 98 -1.76 27.82 -4.32
CA ASP A 98 -1.92 28.57 -3.08
C ASP A 98 -0.94 28.05 -2.01
N ARG A 99 0.30 28.51 -2.15
CA ARG A 99 1.43 28.08 -1.30
C ARG A 99 1.18 28.33 0.17
N ASP A 100 0.70 29.52 0.50
CA ASP A 100 0.69 29.97 1.90
C ASP A 100 -0.34 29.23 2.75
N ASN A 101 -1.41 28.74 2.11
CA ASN A 101 -2.48 28.01 2.78
C ASN A 101 -2.36 26.49 2.70
N HIS A 102 -1.49 25.97 1.82
CA HIS A 102 -1.43 24.52 1.54
C HIS A 102 -0.06 23.88 1.72
N LEU A 103 0.92 24.58 2.30
CA LEU A 103 2.20 23.98 2.68
C LEU A 103 1.96 22.91 3.74
N THR A 104 2.37 21.69 3.43
CA THR A 104 2.32 20.58 4.38
C THR A 104 3.72 20.09 4.71
N MET A 105 3.89 19.64 5.95
CA MET A 105 5.11 18.92 6.36
C MET A 105 5.22 17.62 5.56
N PRO A 106 6.44 17.15 5.28
CA PRO A 106 6.63 15.88 4.59
C PRO A 106 6.04 14.72 5.39
N HIS A 107 5.49 13.75 4.66
CA HIS A 107 4.95 12.52 5.22
C HIS A 107 5.63 11.31 4.60
N LEU A 108 5.93 10.30 5.41
CA LEU A 108 6.46 9.01 5.01
C LEU A 108 5.37 7.94 5.10
N TYR A 109 5.16 7.23 4.03
CA TYR A 109 4.19 6.14 3.94
C TYR A 109 4.91 4.81 3.80
N MET A 110 4.78 3.95 4.80
CA MET A 110 5.26 2.57 4.77
C MET A 110 4.14 1.69 4.22
N LEU A 111 4.40 0.92 3.17
CA LEU A 111 3.36 0.14 2.49
C LEU A 111 3.14 -1.26 3.08
N GLU A 112 4.05 -1.68 3.93
CA GLU A 112 3.94 -2.89 4.74
C GLU A 112 4.44 -2.61 6.16
N PRO A 113 4.17 -3.46 7.15
CA PRO A 113 4.76 -3.31 8.48
C PRO A 113 6.29 -3.31 8.41
N TYR A 114 6.93 -2.40 9.15
CA TYR A 114 8.38 -2.26 9.16
C TYR A 114 9.08 -3.58 9.49
N ASN A 115 10.03 -3.96 8.65
CA ASN A 115 10.87 -5.13 8.85
C ASN A 115 12.36 -4.73 8.84
N PRO A 116 13.07 -4.81 9.99
CA PRO A 116 14.48 -4.41 10.09
C PRO A 116 15.43 -5.30 9.29
N LYS A 117 14.97 -6.45 8.78
CA LYS A 117 15.77 -7.35 7.96
C LYS A 117 15.72 -7.03 6.47
N LYS A 118 14.76 -6.17 6.04
CA LYS A 118 14.63 -5.76 4.65
C LYS A 118 15.32 -4.42 4.40
N LYS A 119 15.92 -4.29 3.22
CA LYS A 119 16.41 -3.00 2.73
C LYS A 119 15.24 -2.10 2.34
N VAL A 120 15.42 -0.79 2.42
CA VAL A 120 14.38 0.18 2.09
C VAL A 120 14.59 0.73 0.68
N ILE A 121 13.51 0.71 -0.11
CA ILE A 121 13.40 1.49 -1.36
C ILE A 121 12.57 2.72 -1.03
N VAL A 122 13.18 3.90 -1.10
CA VAL A 122 12.48 5.18 -0.89
C VAL A 122 12.08 5.77 -2.24
N LEU A 123 10.79 5.98 -2.45
CA LEU A 123 10.24 6.60 -3.66
C LEU A 123 9.83 8.04 -3.36
N VAL A 124 10.46 8.98 -4.07
CA VAL A 124 10.24 10.43 -3.92
C VAL A 124 9.62 10.94 -5.21
N HIS A 125 8.44 11.55 -5.15
CA HIS A 125 7.76 12.07 -6.34
C HIS A 125 8.35 13.40 -6.83
N GLY A 126 8.06 13.74 -8.10
CA GLY A 126 8.53 14.98 -8.72
C GLY A 126 7.62 16.18 -8.48
N LEU A 127 7.93 17.29 -9.18
CA LEU A 127 7.17 18.54 -9.14
C LEU A 127 5.71 18.30 -9.55
N ALA A 128 4.77 18.90 -8.83
CA ALA A 128 3.32 18.79 -9.06
C ALA A 128 2.78 17.35 -9.06
N SER A 129 3.47 16.46 -8.36
CA SER A 129 3.12 15.05 -8.30
C SER A 129 2.83 14.63 -6.85
N SER A 130 2.50 13.37 -6.67
CA SER A 130 2.19 12.76 -5.38
C SER A 130 2.64 11.30 -5.36
N PRO A 131 2.61 10.61 -4.21
CA PRO A 131 2.92 9.18 -4.10
C PRO A 131 2.10 8.28 -5.03
N GLU A 132 0.96 8.74 -5.52
CA GLU A 132 0.11 8.02 -6.49
C GLU A 132 0.83 7.68 -7.79
N ALA A 133 1.84 8.49 -8.19
CA ALA A 133 2.68 8.23 -9.36
C ALA A 133 3.43 6.88 -9.27
N TRP A 134 3.64 6.37 -8.06
CA TRP A 134 4.43 5.17 -7.80
C TRP A 134 3.60 3.90 -7.64
N ILE A 135 2.25 3.97 -7.69
CA ILE A 135 1.36 2.84 -7.41
C ILE A 135 1.71 1.62 -8.27
N ARG A 136 1.92 1.82 -9.58
CA ARG A 136 2.24 0.72 -10.50
C ARG A 136 3.60 0.10 -10.19
N LEU A 137 4.64 0.93 -10.08
CA LEU A 137 5.99 0.47 -9.74
C LEU A 137 6.01 -0.26 -8.39
N THR A 138 5.28 0.25 -7.42
CA THR A 138 5.14 -0.38 -6.10
C THR A 138 4.51 -1.77 -6.22
N ASN A 139 3.45 -1.92 -7.02
CA ASN A 139 2.82 -3.21 -7.25
C ASN A 139 3.78 -4.21 -7.91
N ASP A 140 4.57 -3.75 -8.87
CA ASP A 140 5.55 -4.60 -9.57
C ASP A 140 6.67 -5.05 -8.60
N ILE A 141 7.20 -4.15 -7.78
CA ILE A 141 8.21 -4.48 -6.75
C ILE A 141 7.65 -5.49 -5.74
N MET A 142 6.45 -5.24 -5.21
CA MET A 142 5.84 -6.10 -4.20
C MET A 142 5.30 -7.40 -4.79
N GLY A 143 5.00 -7.43 -6.09
CA GLY A 143 4.59 -8.63 -6.82
C GLY A 143 5.74 -9.60 -7.10
N ASP A 144 6.96 -9.11 -7.20
CA ASP A 144 8.16 -9.94 -7.38
C ASP A 144 8.61 -10.51 -6.04
N THR A 145 8.74 -11.83 -5.95
CA THR A 145 9.08 -12.54 -4.70
C THR A 145 10.44 -12.14 -4.17
N VAL A 146 11.45 -12.08 -5.05
CA VAL A 146 12.83 -11.77 -4.65
C VAL A 146 12.91 -10.33 -4.12
N LEU A 147 12.24 -9.40 -4.81
CA LEU A 147 12.19 -8.00 -4.37
C LEU A 147 11.42 -7.87 -3.07
N ARG A 148 10.24 -8.46 -2.97
CA ARG A 148 9.41 -8.41 -1.76
C ARG A 148 10.06 -9.01 -0.53
N GLU A 149 10.85 -10.08 -0.66
CA GLU A 149 11.54 -10.71 0.46
C GLU A 149 12.71 -9.88 0.98
N ASN A 150 13.39 -9.15 0.11
CA ASN A 150 14.62 -8.43 0.43
C ASN A 150 14.43 -6.93 0.64
N PHE A 151 13.34 -6.36 0.13
CA PHE A 151 13.08 -4.92 0.17
C PHE A 151 11.69 -4.62 0.74
N GLN A 152 11.58 -3.45 1.35
CA GLN A 152 10.32 -2.80 1.72
C GLN A 152 10.24 -1.44 1.05
N VAL A 153 9.04 -1.02 0.65
CA VAL A 153 8.83 0.23 -0.10
C VAL A 153 8.29 1.31 0.82
N TRP A 154 8.97 2.44 0.83
CA TRP A 154 8.55 3.66 1.50
C TRP A 154 8.31 4.75 0.47
N GLN A 155 7.27 5.54 0.65
CA GLN A 155 6.94 6.64 -0.25
C GLN A 155 6.87 7.94 0.54
N VAL A 156 7.49 8.98 -0.02
CA VAL A 156 7.53 10.31 0.58
C VAL A 156 6.56 11.22 -0.14
N PHE A 157 5.68 11.88 0.59
CA PHE A 157 4.92 13.03 0.15
C PHE A 157 5.52 14.31 0.72
N TYR A 158 5.72 15.32 -0.10
CA TYR A 158 6.23 16.64 0.31
C TYR A 158 5.69 17.74 -0.59
N SER A 159 5.74 18.97 -0.11
CA SER A 159 5.34 20.15 -0.90
C SER A 159 6.42 20.51 -1.91
N THR A 160 6.12 20.34 -3.21
CA THR A 160 7.10 20.48 -4.30
C THR A 160 7.36 21.92 -4.74
N ASN A 161 6.65 22.90 -4.20
CA ASN A 161 6.82 24.33 -4.46
C ASN A 161 7.79 25.02 -3.49
N MET A 162 8.41 24.25 -2.61
CA MET A 162 9.48 24.74 -1.74
C MET A 162 10.85 24.78 -2.46
N PRO A 163 11.79 25.60 -2.00
CA PRO A 163 13.17 25.52 -2.47
C PRO A 163 13.74 24.11 -2.33
N ILE A 164 14.48 23.62 -3.31
CA ILE A 164 15.03 22.25 -3.34
C ILE A 164 15.86 21.95 -2.09
N ILE A 165 16.62 22.92 -1.60
CA ILE A 165 17.45 22.77 -0.39
C ILE A 165 16.57 22.50 0.83
N GLU A 166 15.46 23.22 0.97
CA GLU A 166 14.50 23.05 2.05
C GLU A 166 13.82 21.70 1.97
N SER A 167 13.34 21.31 0.78
CA SER A 167 12.74 20.00 0.55
C SER A 167 13.69 18.86 0.90
N ARG A 168 14.97 18.98 0.48
CA ARG A 168 16.00 18.01 0.82
C ARG A 168 16.17 17.88 2.34
N PHE A 169 16.27 19.01 3.04
CA PHE A 169 16.48 19.02 4.48
C PHE A 169 15.30 18.36 5.22
N GLN A 170 14.07 18.70 4.84
CA GLN A 170 12.86 18.16 5.44
C GLN A 170 12.69 16.65 5.16
N ILE A 171 12.97 16.21 3.93
CA ILE A 171 12.91 14.78 3.58
C ILE A 171 13.99 14.01 4.35
N TYR A 172 15.19 14.54 4.44
CA TYR A 172 16.28 13.89 5.19
C TYR A 172 15.98 13.76 6.69
N ALA A 173 15.33 14.77 7.28
CA ALA A 173 14.93 14.72 8.68
C ALA A 173 13.78 13.70 8.95
N LEU A 174 13.06 13.28 7.90
CA LEU A 174 11.98 12.32 7.99
C LEU A 174 12.47 10.86 7.88
N LEU A 175 13.59 10.62 7.19
CA LEU A 175 14.20 9.31 6.94
C LEU A 175 15.17 8.89 8.04
#